data_5da3ccda26d0a2ee9e559576301aff53
#
_entry.id   5da3ccda26d0a2ee9e559576301aff53
#
_cell.length_a   1.000
_cell.length_b   1.000
_cell.length_c   1.000
_cell.angle_alpha   90.00
_cell.angle_beta   90.00
_cell.angle_gamma   90.00
#
_symmetry.space_group_name_H-M   'P 1'
#
loop_
_entity.id
_entity.type
_entity.pdbx_description
1 polymer ?
#
loop_
_entity_poly.entity_id
_entity_poly.type
_entity_poly.pdbx_seq_one_letter_code
_entity_poly.pdbx_strand_id
1 'polypeptide(L)'
;MSETAQNPLNTFIIYAREDKDALLELKKQLIPLERSRQIALWYDGEIVPGEEWEKAIKTRLETADIILLLLSSDFFASDYIEKEELRAALARHERAEAVVAPVIVRHCLWQAHPEIEKLQVLPDNAFPVYSKKNWDSPDEAFANVAAGIARMVKSKVEVAIERQRQIEAEAEAEKQRKEEEARKKREEEEAMRNLMTDMVLVKGGVFIMGCKKAFLGQDRYRECRASEFPAHGVTVKDFYIGKYLVTQAQWRAVMGSNPSSNKGCDNCPVENVSWNDVQEFLKKLNTLTGQQFRLPSEAEWEYAARGGQQSKGYLYSGSNNLDDVGWFDKNSGAKTHPVGQKKPNELGLFDMSGNVWEWCEDDWHSNYDGAPTDGRAWVDNDRGTDRLRRGGSWHRDPPHCRAIIRGSNALTNRYKDVGFRLAHSAE
;
A
#
# COMPACT_ATOMS: atom_id res chain seq x y z
N MET A 1 -24.39 18.90 -7.62
CA MET A 1 -23.75 18.59 -8.91
C MET A 1 -23.43 19.92 -9.56
N SER A 2 -22.25 20.46 -9.39
CA SER A 2 -21.81 21.67 -10.09
C SER A 2 -21.44 21.23 -11.51
N GLU A 3 -22.25 21.67 -12.49
CA GLU A 3 -21.80 21.70 -13.87
C GLU A 3 -20.50 22.50 -13.91
N THR A 4 -19.37 21.80 -14.03
CA THR A 4 -18.12 22.43 -14.41
C THR A 4 -18.39 23.10 -15.74
N ALA A 5 -18.37 24.44 -15.77
CA ALA A 5 -18.52 25.22 -16.98
C ALA A 5 -17.39 24.85 -17.94
N GLN A 6 -17.64 23.86 -18.80
CA GLN A 6 -16.71 23.52 -19.88
C GLN A 6 -16.61 24.72 -20.82
N ASN A 7 -15.39 25.10 -21.16
CA ASN A 7 -15.17 26.08 -22.20
C ASN A 7 -15.79 25.57 -23.52
N PRO A 8 -16.49 26.40 -24.27
CA PRO A 8 -17.05 26.01 -25.57
C PRO A 8 -15.93 25.52 -26.49
N LEU A 9 -16.20 24.49 -27.31
CA LEU A 9 -15.27 24.03 -28.31
C LEU A 9 -15.07 25.07 -29.41
N ASN A 10 -13.84 25.55 -29.61
CA ASN A 10 -13.54 26.51 -30.65
C ASN A 10 -13.78 25.88 -32.03
N THR A 11 -14.71 26.39 -32.77
CA THR A 11 -15.12 25.86 -34.08
C THR A 11 -14.79 26.84 -35.18
N PHE A 12 -13.86 26.47 -36.05
CA PHE A 12 -13.40 27.28 -37.17
C PHE A 12 -14.02 26.80 -38.48
N ILE A 13 -14.52 27.74 -39.33
CA ILE A 13 -15.12 27.42 -40.63
C ILE A 13 -14.22 27.92 -41.74
N ILE A 14 -13.76 27.03 -42.61
CA ILE A 14 -13.04 27.34 -43.85
C ILE A 14 -14.01 27.24 -45.01
N TYR A 15 -14.10 28.28 -45.82
CA TYR A 15 -15.02 28.35 -46.94
C TYR A 15 -14.52 29.25 -48.06
N ALA A 16 -14.94 29.04 -49.32
CA ALA A 16 -14.68 29.97 -50.42
C ALA A 16 -15.66 31.16 -50.32
N ARG A 17 -15.22 32.34 -50.73
CA ARG A 17 -16.05 33.58 -50.70
C ARG A 17 -17.38 33.43 -51.43
N GLU A 18 -17.41 32.62 -52.49
CA GLU A 18 -18.54 32.27 -53.29
C GLU A 18 -19.61 31.42 -52.52
N ASP A 19 -19.17 30.80 -51.40
CA ASP A 19 -20.02 29.96 -50.54
C ASP A 19 -20.51 30.71 -49.28
N LYS A 20 -20.40 32.03 -49.25
CA LYS A 20 -20.82 32.84 -48.11
C LYS A 20 -22.28 32.65 -47.68
N ASP A 21 -23.16 32.47 -48.66
CA ASP A 21 -24.59 32.20 -48.36
C ASP A 21 -24.76 30.87 -47.64
N ALA A 22 -24.01 29.85 -48.05
CA ALA A 22 -24.01 28.54 -47.38
C ALA A 22 -23.47 28.63 -45.96
N LEU A 23 -22.43 29.38 -45.71
CA LEU A 23 -21.89 29.67 -44.38
C LEU A 23 -22.96 30.32 -43.50
N LEU A 24 -23.67 31.34 -43.98
CA LEU A 24 -24.68 32.06 -43.21
C LEU A 24 -25.88 31.16 -42.87
N GLU A 25 -26.34 30.30 -43.77
CA GLU A 25 -27.39 29.32 -43.49
C GLU A 25 -26.95 28.27 -42.48
N LEU A 26 -25.72 27.71 -42.63
CA LEU A 26 -25.16 26.79 -41.63
C LEU A 26 -25.06 27.45 -40.24
N LYS A 27 -24.60 28.69 -40.19
CA LYS A 27 -24.49 29.44 -38.93
C LYS A 27 -25.84 29.55 -38.22
N LYS A 28 -26.93 29.83 -38.96
CA LYS A 28 -28.30 29.85 -38.36
C LYS A 28 -28.65 28.51 -37.68
N GLN A 29 -28.34 27.41 -38.32
CA GLN A 29 -28.61 26.05 -37.77
C GLN A 29 -27.75 25.73 -36.56
N LEU A 30 -26.55 26.34 -36.40
CA LEU A 30 -25.65 26.14 -35.29
C LEU A 30 -25.91 27.06 -34.09
N ILE A 31 -26.77 28.09 -34.20
CA ILE A 31 -27.15 28.99 -33.09
C ILE A 31 -27.52 28.25 -31.79
N PRO A 32 -28.28 27.13 -31.79
CA PRO A 32 -28.61 26.41 -30.57
C PRO A 32 -27.36 25.90 -29.82
N LEU A 33 -26.31 25.42 -30.54
CA LEU A 33 -25.06 24.95 -29.97
C LEU A 33 -24.21 26.12 -29.41
N GLU A 34 -24.23 27.26 -30.06
CA GLU A 34 -23.55 28.48 -29.54
C GLU A 34 -24.25 29.01 -28.29
N ARG A 35 -25.60 29.13 -28.30
CA ARG A 35 -26.39 29.59 -27.15
C ARG A 35 -26.26 28.70 -25.93
N SER A 36 -26.11 27.38 -26.14
CA SER A 36 -25.86 26.41 -25.08
C SER A 36 -24.37 26.34 -24.69
N ARG A 37 -23.50 27.19 -25.23
CA ARG A 37 -22.07 27.24 -24.98
C ARG A 37 -21.34 25.90 -25.26
N GLN A 38 -21.85 25.12 -26.18
CA GLN A 38 -21.17 23.90 -26.60
C GLN A 38 -20.07 24.18 -27.61
N ILE A 39 -20.26 25.19 -28.48
CA ILE A 39 -19.27 25.66 -29.46
C ILE A 39 -19.13 27.17 -29.38
N ALA A 40 -17.95 27.65 -29.82
CA ALA A 40 -17.68 29.05 -30.15
C ALA A 40 -17.31 29.12 -31.63
N LEU A 41 -18.17 29.66 -32.46
CA LEU A 41 -18.00 29.71 -33.90
C LEU A 41 -17.12 30.89 -34.31
N TRP A 42 -16.23 30.64 -35.28
CA TRP A 42 -15.40 31.69 -35.89
C TRP A 42 -15.20 31.40 -37.39
N TYR A 43 -15.16 32.44 -38.19
CA TYR A 43 -14.79 32.44 -39.62
C TYR A 43 -14.20 33.81 -40.01
N ASP A 44 -13.56 33.90 -41.18
CA ASP A 44 -12.78 35.09 -41.60
C ASP A 44 -13.57 36.39 -41.63
N GLY A 45 -14.89 36.33 -41.83
CA GLY A 45 -15.77 37.53 -41.80
C GLY A 45 -15.93 38.20 -40.44
N GLU A 46 -15.35 37.62 -39.37
CA GLU A 46 -15.32 38.16 -38.00
C GLU A 46 -14.02 38.92 -37.69
N ILE A 47 -13.10 39.02 -38.67
CA ILE A 47 -11.85 39.78 -38.52
C ILE A 47 -12.20 41.27 -38.47
N VAL A 48 -11.74 41.97 -37.40
CA VAL A 48 -12.00 43.37 -37.21
C VAL A 48 -11.07 44.24 -38.07
N PRO A 49 -11.56 45.41 -38.57
CA PRO A 49 -10.68 46.34 -39.29
C PRO A 49 -9.44 46.72 -38.47
N GLY A 50 -8.25 46.52 -39.06
CA GLY A 50 -6.97 46.76 -38.40
C GLY A 50 -6.21 45.52 -37.92
N GLU A 51 -6.86 44.35 -37.91
CA GLU A 51 -6.17 43.08 -37.68
C GLU A 51 -5.43 42.61 -38.97
N GLU A 52 -4.27 41.95 -38.77
CA GLU A 52 -3.57 41.28 -39.87
C GLU A 52 -4.34 40.00 -40.23
N TRP A 53 -4.94 39.96 -41.39
CA TRP A 53 -5.85 38.90 -41.84
C TRP A 53 -5.25 37.48 -41.76
N GLU A 54 -4.04 37.26 -42.30
CA GLU A 54 -3.35 35.98 -42.27
C GLU A 54 -3.02 35.50 -40.86
N LYS A 55 -2.60 36.44 -40.01
CA LYS A 55 -2.27 36.14 -38.61
C LYS A 55 -3.48 35.78 -37.79
N ALA A 56 -4.61 36.48 -38.00
CA ALA A 56 -5.87 36.16 -37.31
C ALA A 56 -6.37 34.77 -37.67
N ILE A 57 -6.39 34.39 -38.96
CA ILE A 57 -6.75 33.06 -39.45
C ILE A 57 -5.85 32.00 -38.84
N LYS A 58 -4.52 32.19 -38.93
CA LYS A 58 -3.57 31.22 -38.40
C LYS A 58 -3.75 30.97 -36.89
N THR A 59 -3.90 32.02 -36.10
CA THR A 59 -4.10 31.91 -34.65
C THR A 59 -5.38 31.17 -34.32
N ARG A 60 -6.48 31.44 -35.03
CA ARG A 60 -7.77 30.76 -34.81
C ARG A 60 -7.73 29.32 -35.26
N LEU A 61 -7.08 29.02 -36.37
CA LEU A 61 -6.88 27.68 -36.86
C LEU A 61 -6.03 26.84 -35.89
N GLU A 62 -4.97 27.44 -35.31
CA GLU A 62 -4.10 26.76 -34.32
C GLU A 62 -4.81 26.43 -33.00
N THR A 63 -5.87 27.17 -32.66
CA THR A 63 -6.62 26.97 -31.40
C THR A 63 -7.98 26.28 -31.57
N ALA A 64 -8.36 25.94 -32.80
CA ALA A 64 -9.64 25.31 -33.09
C ALA A 64 -9.69 23.86 -32.59
N ASP A 65 -10.77 23.47 -31.94
CA ASP A 65 -11.09 22.08 -31.57
C ASP A 65 -11.80 21.35 -32.71
N ILE A 66 -12.58 22.09 -33.49
CA ILE A 66 -13.35 21.60 -34.63
C ILE A 66 -13.07 22.51 -35.80
N ILE A 67 -12.83 21.93 -36.98
CA ILE A 67 -12.61 22.65 -38.23
C ILE A 67 -13.61 22.13 -39.25
N LEU A 68 -14.53 23.01 -39.69
CA LEU A 68 -15.52 22.70 -40.71
C LEU A 68 -14.99 23.16 -42.08
N LEU A 69 -14.98 22.29 -43.08
CA LEU A 69 -14.56 22.58 -44.43
C LEU A 69 -15.81 22.65 -45.33
N LEU A 70 -16.22 23.83 -45.84
CA LEU A 70 -17.35 23.96 -46.76
C LEU A 70 -16.90 23.65 -48.18
N LEU A 71 -17.05 22.37 -48.57
CA LEU A 71 -16.54 21.87 -49.86
C LEU A 71 -17.39 22.26 -51.04
N SER A 72 -16.79 22.91 -52.02
CA SER A 72 -17.34 23.26 -53.31
C SER A 72 -16.27 23.28 -54.41
N SER A 73 -16.61 23.48 -55.68
CA SER A 73 -15.65 23.72 -56.74
C SER A 73 -14.78 24.93 -56.49
N ASP A 74 -15.36 26.00 -55.90
CA ASP A 74 -14.66 27.24 -55.61
C ASP A 74 -13.73 27.09 -54.42
N PHE A 75 -14.07 26.23 -53.43
CA PHE A 75 -13.19 25.86 -52.32
C PHE A 75 -11.86 25.29 -52.83
N PHE A 76 -11.93 24.30 -53.74
CA PHE A 76 -10.73 23.69 -54.32
C PHE A 76 -10.06 24.53 -55.38
N ALA A 77 -10.70 25.55 -55.94
CA ALA A 77 -10.09 26.53 -56.87
C ALA A 77 -9.31 27.65 -56.12
N SER A 78 -9.45 27.74 -54.81
CA SER A 78 -8.73 28.76 -54.01
C SER A 78 -7.34 28.28 -53.64
N ASP A 79 -6.31 28.85 -54.26
CA ASP A 79 -4.89 28.59 -53.97
C ASP A 79 -4.57 28.80 -52.49
N TYR A 80 -5.16 29.81 -51.84
CA TYR A 80 -4.90 30.13 -50.44
C TYR A 80 -5.47 29.06 -49.52
N ILE A 81 -6.73 28.66 -49.73
CA ILE A 81 -7.38 27.62 -48.92
C ILE A 81 -6.58 26.32 -49.04
N GLU A 82 -6.22 25.89 -50.24
CA GLU A 82 -5.55 24.61 -50.47
C GLU A 82 -4.14 24.58 -49.86
N LYS A 83 -3.36 25.65 -50.04
CA LYS A 83 -1.95 25.68 -49.63
C LYS A 83 -1.75 25.96 -48.15
N GLU A 84 -2.57 26.80 -47.54
CA GLU A 84 -2.39 27.29 -46.17
C GLU A 84 -3.40 26.68 -45.19
N GLU A 85 -4.69 26.90 -45.41
CA GLU A 85 -5.71 26.54 -44.42
C GLU A 85 -6.00 25.04 -44.39
N LEU A 86 -6.25 24.40 -45.55
CA LEU A 86 -6.58 22.98 -45.64
C LEU A 86 -5.45 22.09 -45.15
N ARG A 87 -4.20 22.40 -45.57
CA ARG A 87 -3.02 21.62 -45.12
C ARG A 87 -2.85 21.73 -43.60
N ALA A 88 -2.98 22.93 -43.03
CA ALA A 88 -2.84 23.13 -41.61
C ALA A 88 -3.98 22.40 -40.83
N ALA A 89 -5.21 22.46 -41.34
CA ALA A 89 -6.36 21.74 -40.75
C ALA A 89 -6.14 20.22 -40.73
N LEU A 90 -5.74 19.63 -41.87
CA LEU A 90 -5.50 18.20 -41.99
C LEU A 90 -4.32 17.74 -41.14
N ALA A 91 -3.22 18.50 -41.10
CA ALA A 91 -2.08 18.19 -40.22
C ALA A 91 -2.47 18.20 -38.73
N ARG A 92 -3.34 19.10 -38.31
CA ARG A 92 -3.88 19.10 -36.91
C ARG A 92 -4.79 17.91 -36.64
N HIS A 93 -5.56 17.50 -37.64
CA HIS A 93 -6.41 16.31 -37.54
C HIS A 93 -5.57 15.04 -37.37
N GLU A 94 -4.51 14.86 -38.16
CA GLU A 94 -3.58 13.74 -38.05
C GLU A 94 -2.90 13.64 -36.67
N ARG A 95 -2.59 14.79 -36.06
CA ARG A 95 -2.04 14.86 -34.70
C ARG A 95 -3.09 14.74 -33.61
N ALA A 96 -4.37 14.51 -33.95
CA ALA A 96 -5.51 14.48 -33.03
C ALA A 96 -5.70 15.76 -32.17
N GLU A 97 -5.19 16.90 -32.66
CA GLU A 97 -5.32 18.21 -32.02
C GLU A 97 -6.67 18.87 -32.35
N ALA A 98 -7.21 18.61 -33.53
CA ALA A 98 -8.51 19.09 -33.95
C ALA A 98 -9.31 18.01 -34.69
N VAL A 99 -10.63 18.14 -34.73
CA VAL A 99 -11.48 17.30 -35.61
C VAL A 99 -11.82 18.08 -36.84
N VAL A 100 -11.47 17.56 -38.01
CA VAL A 100 -11.88 18.12 -39.31
C VAL A 100 -13.16 17.46 -39.80
N ALA A 101 -14.19 18.25 -40.11
CA ALA A 101 -15.45 17.78 -40.65
C ALA A 101 -15.76 18.44 -42.00
N PRO A 102 -15.60 17.71 -43.12
CA PRO A 102 -15.95 18.20 -44.43
C PRO A 102 -17.47 18.28 -44.61
N VAL A 103 -17.96 19.42 -45.11
CA VAL A 103 -19.36 19.67 -45.43
C VAL A 103 -19.52 19.90 -46.93
N ILE A 104 -20.23 19.01 -47.65
CA ILE A 104 -20.38 19.09 -49.09
C ILE A 104 -21.51 20.12 -49.38
N VAL A 105 -21.12 21.32 -49.77
CA VAL A 105 -22.07 22.42 -50.06
C VAL A 105 -22.63 22.29 -51.47
N ARG A 106 -21.75 22.18 -52.45
CA ARG A 106 -22.06 22.04 -53.91
C ARG A 106 -21.35 20.87 -54.49
N HIS A 107 -21.78 20.41 -55.68
CA HIS A 107 -21.10 19.35 -56.41
C HIS A 107 -19.66 19.73 -56.69
N CYS A 108 -18.73 18.89 -56.23
CA CYS A 108 -17.26 19.02 -56.42
C CYS A 108 -16.57 17.64 -56.38
N LEU A 109 -15.39 17.54 -56.90
CA LEU A 109 -14.64 16.28 -56.92
C LEU A 109 -13.78 16.12 -55.65
N TRP A 110 -14.43 16.14 -54.50
CA TRP A 110 -13.75 16.04 -53.20
C TRP A 110 -13.06 14.70 -52.97
N GLN A 111 -13.52 13.60 -53.62
CA GLN A 111 -12.91 12.28 -53.55
C GLN A 111 -11.53 12.23 -54.22
N ALA A 112 -11.16 13.23 -55.04
CA ALA A 112 -9.84 13.35 -55.59
C ALA A 112 -8.77 13.75 -54.55
N HIS A 113 -9.20 14.17 -53.33
CA HIS A 113 -8.31 14.47 -52.23
C HIS A 113 -8.25 13.30 -51.24
N PRO A 114 -7.17 12.46 -51.26
CA PRO A 114 -7.10 11.23 -50.47
C PRO A 114 -7.24 11.44 -48.94
N GLU A 115 -6.84 12.62 -48.40
CA GLU A 115 -6.94 12.94 -46.99
C GLU A 115 -8.39 13.30 -46.59
N ILE A 116 -9.14 13.95 -47.47
CA ILE A 116 -10.57 14.28 -47.26
C ILE A 116 -11.45 13.05 -47.46
N GLU A 117 -11.11 12.20 -48.44
CA GLU A 117 -11.85 10.97 -48.74
C GLU A 117 -11.90 10.01 -47.55
N LYS A 118 -10.89 9.99 -46.72
CA LYS A 118 -10.83 9.18 -45.49
C LYS A 118 -11.73 9.70 -44.37
N LEU A 119 -12.18 10.95 -44.46
CA LEU A 119 -12.98 11.58 -43.42
C LEU A 119 -14.48 11.30 -43.64
N GLN A 120 -15.23 11.23 -42.58
CA GLN A 120 -16.68 11.21 -42.67
C GLN A 120 -17.18 12.60 -43.05
N VAL A 121 -17.84 12.69 -44.18
CA VAL A 121 -18.37 13.94 -44.69
C VAL A 121 -19.79 14.18 -44.18
N LEU A 122 -20.20 15.46 -44.21
CA LEU A 122 -21.59 15.90 -43.94
C LEU A 122 -22.19 16.51 -45.19
N PRO A 123 -23.48 16.38 -45.43
CA PRO A 123 -24.46 15.53 -44.73
C PRO A 123 -24.06 14.05 -44.71
N ASP A 124 -24.63 13.27 -43.78
CA ASP A 124 -24.25 11.84 -43.57
C ASP A 124 -24.42 10.95 -44.83
N ASN A 125 -25.23 11.36 -45.78
CA ASN A 125 -25.46 10.65 -47.03
C ASN A 125 -24.53 11.10 -48.18
N ALA A 126 -23.59 11.99 -47.90
CA ALA A 126 -22.63 12.58 -48.84
C ALA A 126 -23.27 13.31 -50.07
N PHE A 127 -24.54 13.71 -49.98
CA PHE A 127 -25.16 14.54 -51.00
C PHE A 127 -24.93 16.04 -50.72
N PRO A 128 -24.63 16.82 -51.76
CA PRO A 128 -24.45 18.25 -51.60
C PRO A 128 -25.69 18.93 -51.02
N VAL A 129 -25.50 19.90 -50.13
CA VAL A 129 -26.59 20.64 -49.49
C VAL A 129 -27.58 21.26 -50.51
N TYR A 130 -27.04 21.82 -51.61
CA TYR A 130 -27.88 22.42 -52.65
C TYR A 130 -28.37 21.44 -53.73
N SER A 131 -28.43 20.14 -53.41
CA SER A 131 -28.92 19.12 -54.36
C SER A 131 -30.45 19.03 -54.34
N LYS A 132 -31.09 19.66 -55.30
CA LYS A 132 -32.55 19.63 -55.48
C LYS A 132 -33.16 18.21 -55.67
N LYS A 133 -32.35 17.24 -55.99
CA LYS A 133 -32.75 15.85 -56.17
C LYS A 133 -32.82 15.06 -54.86
N ASN A 134 -32.09 15.51 -53.85
CA ASN A 134 -31.81 14.74 -52.64
C ASN A 134 -32.41 15.37 -51.37
N TRP A 135 -32.84 16.63 -51.47
CA TRP A 135 -33.38 17.38 -50.34
C TRP A 135 -34.64 18.12 -50.77
N ASP A 136 -35.66 18.15 -49.90
CA ASP A 136 -36.89 18.94 -50.13
C ASP A 136 -36.59 20.45 -50.05
N SER A 137 -35.62 20.83 -49.22
CA SER A 137 -35.13 22.19 -49.14
C SER A 137 -33.65 22.25 -48.68
N PRO A 138 -32.92 23.35 -48.93
CA PRO A 138 -31.62 23.59 -48.35
C PRO A 138 -31.63 23.59 -46.81
N ASP A 139 -32.72 24.05 -46.19
CA ASP A 139 -32.87 24.09 -44.72
C ASP A 139 -32.79 22.65 -44.11
N GLU A 140 -33.42 21.68 -44.75
CA GLU A 140 -33.38 20.28 -44.33
C GLU A 140 -31.97 19.73 -44.40
N ALA A 141 -31.26 20.03 -45.46
CA ALA A 141 -29.87 19.62 -45.63
C ALA A 141 -28.93 20.23 -44.57
N PHE A 142 -29.04 21.53 -44.31
CA PHE A 142 -28.25 22.20 -43.29
C PHE A 142 -28.65 21.74 -41.87
N ALA A 143 -29.90 21.40 -41.61
CA ALA A 143 -30.30 20.79 -40.34
C ALA A 143 -29.63 19.41 -40.13
N ASN A 144 -29.51 18.61 -41.20
CA ASN A 144 -28.80 17.33 -41.14
C ASN A 144 -27.28 17.54 -40.83
N VAL A 145 -26.64 18.53 -41.49
CA VAL A 145 -25.26 18.93 -41.18
C VAL A 145 -25.13 19.35 -39.74
N ALA A 146 -26.01 20.24 -39.24
CA ALA A 146 -25.96 20.68 -37.84
C ALA A 146 -26.16 19.55 -36.85
N ALA A 147 -27.03 18.57 -37.15
CA ALA A 147 -27.17 17.38 -36.32
C ALA A 147 -25.91 16.51 -36.30
N GLY A 148 -25.20 16.37 -37.44
CA GLY A 148 -23.90 15.72 -37.52
C GLY A 148 -22.86 16.40 -36.66
N ILE A 149 -22.79 17.74 -36.74
CA ILE A 149 -21.87 18.54 -35.88
C ILE A 149 -22.21 18.38 -34.39
N ALA A 150 -23.49 18.39 -34.04
CA ALA A 150 -23.92 18.20 -32.65
C ALA A 150 -23.49 16.83 -32.08
N ARG A 151 -23.62 15.75 -32.88
CA ARG A 151 -23.13 14.42 -32.50
C ARG A 151 -21.60 14.41 -32.26
N MET A 152 -20.84 15.06 -33.12
CA MET A 152 -19.39 15.18 -33.02
C MET A 152 -18.98 15.98 -31.77
N VAL A 153 -19.65 17.11 -31.50
CA VAL A 153 -19.43 17.92 -30.27
C VAL A 153 -19.69 17.08 -29.03
N LYS A 154 -20.80 16.37 -28.98
CA LYS A 154 -21.16 15.50 -27.86
C LYS A 154 -20.09 14.42 -27.62
N SER A 155 -19.64 13.75 -28.67
CA SER A 155 -18.60 12.72 -28.57
C SER A 155 -17.26 13.28 -28.05
N LYS A 156 -16.85 14.47 -28.54
CA LYS A 156 -15.63 15.11 -28.02
C LYS A 156 -15.74 15.47 -26.54
N VAL A 157 -16.86 16.00 -26.11
CA VAL A 157 -17.14 16.34 -24.71
C VAL A 157 -17.11 15.08 -23.82
N GLU A 158 -17.74 13.99 -24.25
CA GLU A 158 -17.75 12.72 -23.52
C GLU A 158 -16.33 12.16 -23.35
N VAL A 159 -15.52 12.17 -24.41
CA VAL A 159 -14.11 11.74 -24.35
C VAL A 159 -13.28 12.60 -23.40
N ALA A 160 -13.48 13.92 -23.45
CA ALA A 160 -12.78 14.85 -22.55
C ALA A 160 -13.15 14.63 -21.07
N ILE A 161 -14.43 14.41 -20.79
CA ILE A 161 -14.90 14.10 -19.42
C ILE A 161 -14.31 12.78 -18.91
N GLU A 162 -14.30 11.74 -19.74
CA GLU A 162 -13.76 10.45 -19.35
C GLU A 162 -12.24 10.53 -19.09
N ARG A 163 -11.52 11.25 -19.95
CA ARG A 163 -10.08 11.48 -19.73
C ARG A 163 -9.81 12.24 -18.43
N GLN A 164 -10.61 13.24 -18.12
CA GLN A 164 -10.49 14.01 -16.87
C GLN A 164 -10.75 13.12 -15.66
N ARG A 165 -11.77 12.26 -15.70
CA ARG A 165 -12.06 11.28 -14.63
C ARG A 165 -10.92 10.30 -14.41
N GLN A 166 -10.29 9.84 -15.49
CA GLN A 166 -9.14 8.94 -15.39
C GLN A 166 -7.95 9.63 -14.70
N ILE A 167 -7.64 10.87 -15.08
CA ILE A 167 -6.58 11.66 -14.46
C ILE A 167 -6.84 11.87 -12.95
N GLU A 168 -8.07 12.20 -12.58
CA GLU A 168 -8.45 12.39 -11.18
C GLU A 168 -8.37 11.08 -10.38
N ALA A 169 -8.79 9.95 -10.97
CA ALA A 169 -8.72 8.65 -10.34
C ALA A 169 -7.25 8.20 -10.13
N GLU A 170 -6.38 8.42 -11.11
CA GLU A 170 -4.95 8.13 -11.01
C GLU A 170 -4.26 8.99 -9.93
N ALA A 171 -4.58 10.28 -9.88
CA ALA A 171 -4.05 11.18 -8.86
C ALA A 171 -4.48 10.79 -7.45
N GLU A 172 -5.75 10.40 -7.26
CA GLU A 172 -6.24 9.95 -5.95
C GLU A 172 -5.62 8.60 -5.55
N ALA A 173 -5.45 7.66 -6.49
CA ALA A 173 -4.79 6.39 -6.24
C ALA A 173 -3.31 6.58 -5.84
N GLU A 174 -2.60 7.50 -6.50
CA GLU A 174 -1.22 7.83 -6.14
C GLU A 174 -1.11 8.47 -4.76
N LYS A 175 -2.04 9.37 -4.42
CA LYS A 175 -2.13 9.98 -3.08
C LYS A 175 -2.33 8.93 -2.00
N GLN A 176 -3.29 8.02 -2.18
CA GLN A 176 -3.56 6.93 -1.24
C GLN A 176 -2.35 6.01 -1.06
N ARG A 177 -1.63 5.69 -2.14
CA ARG A 177 -0.39 4.90 -2.05
C ARG A 177 0.68 5.59 -1.22
N LYS A 178 0.90 6.90 -1.42
CA LYS A 178 1.88 7.68 -0.64
C LYS A 178 1.50 7.78 0.85
N GLU A 179 0.22 7.94 1.14
CA GLU A 179 -0.29 7.97 2.52
C GLU A 179 -0.10 6.61 3.22
N GLU A 180 -0.37 5.51 2.52
CA GLU A 180 -0.16 4.15 3.03
C GLU A 180 1.33 3.84 3.28
N GLU A 181 2.22 4.23 2.36
CA GLU A 181 3.67 4.09 2.53
C GLU A 181 4.18 4.91 3.74
N ALA A 182 3.70 6.14 3.89
CA ALA A 182 4.05 7.00 5.02
C ALA A 182 3.54 6.44 6.36
N ARG A 183 2.34 5.83 6.37
CA ARG A 183 1.80 5.15 7.55
C ARG A 183 2.65 3.97 7.96
N LYS A 184 2.97 3.06 7.01
CA LYS A 184 3.84 1.90 7.27
C LYS A 184 5.21 2.30 7.83
N LYS A 185 5.81 3.33 7.25
CA LYS A 185 7.10 3.84 7.74
C LYS A 185 7.03 4.33 9.19
N ARG A 186 5.96 5.05 9.57
CA ARG A 186 5.77 5.50 10.97
C ARG A 186 5.57 4.32 11.92
N GLU A 187 4.79 3.31 11.52
CA GLU A 187 4.57 2.10 12.31
C GLU A 187 5.88 1.32 12.53
N GLU A 188 6.75 1.24 11.52
CA GLU A 188 8.08 0.62 11.63
C GLU A 188 9.02 1.43 12.54
N GLU A 189 9.04 2.75 12.43
CA GLU A 189 9.81 3.63 13.30
C GLU A 189 9.34 3.55 14.76
N GLU A 190 8.04 3.46 15.02
CA GLU A 190 7.47 3.25 16.35
C GLU A 190 7.83 1.86 16.90
N ALA A 191 7.70 0.81 16.10
CA ALA A 191 8.06 -0.54 16.49
C ALA A 191 9.54 -0.65 16.88
N MET A 192 10.42 0.01 16.13
CA MET A 192 11.85 0.08 16.44
C MET A 192 12.13 0.84 17.76
N ARG A 193 11.43 1.95 17.98
CA ARG A 193 11.56 2.73 19.23
C ARG A 193 11.14 1.89 20.43
N ASN A 194 10.02 1.17 20.31
CA ASN A 194 9.49 0.33 21.40
C ASN A 194 10.43 -0.81 21.76
N LEU A 195 11.18 -1.40 20.81
CA LEU A 195 12.23 -2.37 21.11
C LEU A 195 13.27 -1.84 22.11
N MET A 196 13.59 -0.56 22.02
CA MET A 196 14.61 0.07 22.87
C MET A 196 14.04 0.55 24.22
N THR A 197 12.79 0.98 24.24
CA THR A 197 12.17 1.59 25.43
C THR A 197 11.47 0.58 26.35
N ASP A 198 11.00 -0.54 25.80
CA ASP A 198 10.27 -1.57 26.53
C ASP A 198 11.21 -2.60 27.19
N MET A 199 12.32 -2.11 27.75
CA MET A 199 13.26 -2.93 28.50
C MET A 199 13.10 -2.68 30.02
N VAL A 200 13.02 -3.76 30.78
CA VAL A 200 12.89 -3.72 32.25
C VAL A 200 14.21 -4.07 32.89
N LEU A 201 14.70 -3.18 33.76
CA LEU A 201 15.87 -3.47 34.58
C LEU A 201 15.52 -4.47 35.68
N VAL A 202 16.11 -5.65 35.62
CA VAL A 202 16.02 -6.68 36.64
C VAL A 202 17.23 -6.60 37.55
N LYS A 203 17.00 -6.24 38.82
CA LYS A 203 18.05 -6.24 39.83
C LYS A 203 18.48 -7.68 40.12
N GLY A 204 19.76 -7.92 39.99
CA GLY A 204 20.38 -9.22 40.24
C GLY A 204 20.18 -9.72 41.66
N GLY A 205 20.51 -10.96 41.91
CA GLY A 205 20.36 -11.59 43.21
C GLY A 205 20.65 -13.09 43.16
N VAL A 206 20.47 -13.78 44.27
CA VAL A 206 20.59 -15.23 44.38
C VAL A 206 19.23 -15.86 44.42
N PHE A 207 19.00 -16.89 43.64
CA PHE A 207 17.77 -17.67 43.66
C PHE A 207 18.05 -19.17 43.51
N ILE A 208 17.03 -19.97 43.78
CA ILE A 208 17.12 -21.41 43.55
C ILE A 208 16.45 -21.70 42.20
N MET A 209 17.24 -22.04 41.22
CA MET A 209 16.81 -22.44 39.87
C MET A 209 16.37 -23.88 39.86
N GLY A 210 15.36 -24.19 39.05
CA GLY A 210 14.83 -25.55 38.88
C GLY A 210 13.73 -25.91 39.88
N CYS A 211 13.40 -27.19 39.96
CA CYS A 211 12.30 -27.71 40.77
C CYS A 211 12.76 -28.10 42.19
N LYS A 212 12.18 -27.44 43.22
CA LYS A 212 12.40 -27.75 44.63
C LYS A 212 11.22 -28.50 45.20
N LYS A 213 11.44 -29.71 45.74
CA LYS A 213 10.42 -30.53 46.36
C LYS A 213 9.59 -29.84 47.44
N ALA A 214 10.21 -28.96 48.23
CA ALA A 214 9.59 -28.25 49.32
C ALA A 214 8.66 -27.07 48.94
N PHE A 215 8.78 -26.54 47.69
CA PHE A 215 8.02 -25.34 47.28
C PHE A 215 6.66 -25.66 46.66
N LEU A 216 6.41 -26.89 46.19
CA LEU A 216 5.27 -27.18 45.32
C LEU A 216 4.13 -27.94 46.05
N GLY A 217 4.32 -28.37 47.30
CA GLY A 217 3.41 -29.33 47.91
C GLY A 217 3.45 -30.69 47.22
N GLN A 218 2.93 -31.75 47.89
CA GLN A 218 3.08 -33.13 47.37
C GLN A 218 2.43 -33.34 45.99
N ASP A 219 1.33 -32.68 45.69
CA ASP A 219 0.62 -32.89 44.43
C ASP A 219 1.27 -32.14 43.24
N ARG A 220 1.83 -30.97 43.45
CA ARG A 220 2.49 -30.16 42.39
C ARG A 220 3.90 -30.65 42.07
N TYR A 221 4.58 -31.33 43.00
CA TYR A 221 5.88 -31.92 42.76
C TYR A 221 5.84 -33.03 41.69
N ARG A 222 4.73 -33.74 41.55
CA ARG A 222 4.53 -34.79 40.51
C ARG A 222 4.57 -34.21 39.09
N GLU A 223 4.43 -32.92 38.94
CA GLU A 223 4.46 -32.23 37.66
C GLU A 223 5.89 -31.84 37.21
N CYS A 224 6.91 -31.91 38.12
CA CYS A 224 8.29 -31.61 37.76
C CYS A 224 8.90 -32.69 36.89
N ARG A 225 9.66 -32.22 35.89
CA ARG A 225 10.35 -33.12 34.93
C ARG A 225 11.79 -33.40 35.38
N ALA A 226 12.35 -34.51 34.91
CA ALA A 226 13.74 -34.84 35.17
C ALA A 226 14.74 -33.71 34.77
N SER A 227 14.42 -33.01 33.69
CA SER A 227 15.24 -31.90 33.19
C SER A 227 15.25 -30.65 34.10
N GLU A 228 14.33 -30.57 35.09
CA GLU A 228 14.23 -29.45 36.01
C GLU A 228 15.02 -29.70 37.31
N PHE A 229 15.78 -30.77 37.39
CA PHE A 229 16.63 -31.18 38.53
C PHE A 229 18.12 -31.21 38.18
N PRO A 230 19.01 -31.16 39.20
CA PRO A 230 18.74 -30.76 40.59
C PRO A 230 18.46 -29.26 40.73
N ALA A 231 17.61 -28.90 41.68
CA ALA A 231 17.50 -27.49 42.07
C ALA A 231 18.79 -27.00 42.66
N HIS A 232 19.32 -25.87 42.20
CA HIS A 232 20.61 -25.35 42.59
C HIS A 232 20.62 -23.84 42.75
N GLY A 233 21.55 -23.31 43.52
CA GLY A 233 21.68 -21.87 43.73
C GLY A 233 22.39 -21.19 42.56
N VAL A 234 21.78 -20.11 42.05
CA VAL A 234 22.34 -19.30 40.95
C VAL A 234 22.39 -17.83 41.36
N THR A 235 23.48 -17.16 41.11
CA THR A 235 23.67 -15.72 41.26
C THR A 235 23.50 -15.05 39.89
N VAL A 236 22.52 -14.17 39.75
CA VAL A 236 22.28 -13.40 38.52
C VAL A 236 22.75 -11.96 38.76
N LYS A 237 23.46 -11.38 37.81
CA LYS A 237 23.82 -9.95 37.80
C LYS A 237 22.64 -9.09 37.39
N ASP A 238 22.77 -7.76 37.57
CA ASP A 238 21.82 -6.80 36.97
C ASP A 238 21.80 -6.97 35.45
N PHE A 239 20.59 -6.99 34.86
CA PHE A 239 20.41 -7.06 33.41
C PHE A 239 19.08 -6.42 33.01
N TYR A 240 18.97 -6.07 31.73
CA TYR A 240 17.71 -5.66 31.13
C TYR A 240 17.09 -6.81 30.34
N ILE A 241 15.76 -6.91 30.43
CA ILE A 241 14.98 -7.90 29.66
C ILE A 241 13.76 -7.22 29.03
N GLY A 242 13.39 -7.64 27.85
CA GLY A 242 12.21 -7.14 27.15
C GLY A 242 10.93 -7.34 27.99
N LYS A 243 10.20 -6.25 28.23
CA LYS A 243 8.91 -6.26 28.89
C LYS A 243 7.92 -7.22 28.21
N TYR A 244 8.02 -7.27 26.89
CA TYR A 244 7.21 -8.11 26.00
C TYR A 244 8.10 -9.03 25.17
N LEU A 245 7.45 -10.01 24.55
CA LEU A 245 7.99 -10.78 23.43
C LEU A 245 8.24 -9.83 22.24
N VAL A 246 9.22 -10.13 21.41
CA VAL A 246 9.41 -9.39 20.15
C VAL A 246 8.22 -9.61 19.25
N THR A 247 7.60 -8.52 18.79
CA THR A 247 6.37 -8.55 17.99
C THR A 247 6.66 -8.71 16.49
N GLN A 248 5.60 -9.05 15.73
CA GLN A 248 5.67 -9.16 14.27
C GLN A 248 6.05 -7.82 13.60
N ALA A 249 5.53 -6.69 14.12
CA ALA A 249 5.92 -5.36 13.66
C ALA A 249 7.40 -5.07 13.90
N GLN A 250 7.89 -5.38 15.09
CA GLN A 250 9.30 -5.19 15.47
C GLN A 250 10.25 -6.07 14.63
N TRP A 251 9.88 -7.33 14.42
CA TRP A 251 10.63 -8.20 13.53
C TRP A 251 10.68 -7.65 12.11
N ARG A 252 9.54 -7.23 11.58
CA ARG A 252 9.45 -6.67 10.22
C ARG A 252 10.27 -5.39 10.07
N ALA A 253 10.27 -4.51 11.06
CA ALA A 253 11.07 -3.29 11.06
C ALA A 253 12.57 -3.55 10.95
N VAL A 254 13.08 -4.67 11.52
CA VAL A 254 14.50 -5.05 11.47
C VAL A 254 14.81 -5.89 10.24
N MET A 255 13.95 -6.86 9.91
CA MET A 255 14.24 -7.90 8.90
C MET A 255 13.63 -7.63 7.54
N GLY A 256 12.66 -6.69 7.43
CA GLY A 256 11.95 -6.33 6.19
C GLY A 256 10.87 -7.33 5.77
N SER A 257 10.65 -8.41 6.54
CA SER A 257 9.65 -9.44 6.22
C SER A 257 9.04 -10.02 7.50
N ASN A 258 7.88 -10.69 7.39
CA ASN A 258 7.23 -11.34 8.52
C ASN A 258 7.10 -12.86 8.27
N PRO A 259 7.86 -13.72 9.00
CA PRO A 259 7.83 -15.16 8.84
C PRO A 259 6.66 -15.84 9.54
N SER A 260 5.95 -15.13 10.43
CA SER A 260 4.93 -15.70 11.30
C SER A 260 3.81 -16.40 10.53
N SER A 261 3.33 -17.50 11.08
CA SER A 261 2.19 -18.26 10.57
C SER A 261 0.86 -17.57 10.87
N ASN A 262 0.74 -16.97 12.06
CA ASN A 262 -0.43 -16.18 12.48
C ASN A 262 -0.27 -14.72 12.03
N LYS A 263 -0.53 -14.46 10.74
CA LYS A 263 -0.38 -13.12 10.14
C LYS A 263 -1.54 -12.18 10.49
N GLY A 264 -1.35 -10.89 10.23
CA GLY A 264 -2.39 -9.85 10.40
C GLY A 264 -2.55 -9.35 11.83
N CYS A 265 -1.55 -9.58 12.69
CA CYS A 265 -1.51 -9.09 14.05
C CYS A 265 -0.13 -8.50 14.36
N ASP A 266 0.07 -7.23 14.11
CA ASP A 266 1.35 -6.55 14.27
C ASP A 266 1.90 -6.59 15.70
N ASN A 267 1.01 -6.54 16.70
CA ASN A 267 1.36 -6.64 18.12
C ASN A 267 1.37 -8.09 18.67
N CYS A 268 1.12 -9.09 17.85
CA CYS A 268 1.35 -10.48 18.26
C CYS A 268 2.85 -10.79 18.26
N PRO A 269 3.32 -11.76 19.09
CA PRO A 269 4.70 -12.17 19.06
C PRO A 269 5.06 -12.68 17.67
N VAL A 270 6.29 -12.40 17.22
CA VAL A 270 6.84 -13.10 16.07
C VAL A 270 7.03 -14.56 16.43
N GLU A 271 6.65 -15.45 15.51
CA GLU A 271 6.82 -16.89 15.63
C GLU A 271 7.25 -17.48 14.28
N ASN A 272 7.48 -18.79 14.25
CA ASN A 272 8.02 -19.47 13.08
C ASN A 272 9.43 -19.00 12.73
N VAL A 273 10.20 -18.68 13.75
CA VAL A 273 11.60 -18.29 13.70
C VAL A 273 12.48 -19.35 14.36
N SER A 274 13.56 -19.71 13.71
CA SER A 274 14.59 -20.59 14.28
C SER A 274 15.52 -19.77 15.19
N TRP A 275 16.32 -20.46 16.00
CA TRP A 275 17.35 -19.81 16.82
C TRP A 275 18.35 -19.04 15.93
N ASN A 276 18.72 -19.61 14.79
CA ASN A 276 19.60 -18.95 13.83
C ASN A 276 18.99 -17.67 13.24
N ASP A 277 17.67 -17.69 12.91
CA ASP A 277 17.00 -16.47 12.42
C ASP A 277 17.01 -15.37 13.49
N VAL A 278 16.88 -15.76 14.76
CA VAL A 278 16.97 -14.81 15.89
C VAL A 278 18.38 -14.23 16.02
N GLN A 279 19.43 -15.01 15.82
CA GLN A 279 20.81 -14.48 15.83
C GLN A 279 21.04 -13.47 14.69
N GLU A 280 20.51 -13.74 13.50
CA GLU A 280 20.54 -12.78 12.38
C GLU A 280 19.77 -11.49 12.70
N PHE A 281 18.59 -11.62 13.33
CA PHE A 281 17.82 -10.47 13.82
C PHE A 281 18.64 -9.65 14.82
N LEU A 282 19.25 -10.28 15.82
CA LEU A 282 20.07 -9.61 16.83
C LEU A 282 21.27 -8.88 16.21
N LYS A 283 21.96 -9.52 15.26
CA LYS A 283 23.07 -8.92 14.53
C LYS A 283 22.64 -7.64 13.80
N LYS A 284 21.52 -7.69 13.09
CA LYS A 284 20.97 -6.52 12.39
C LYS A 284 20.51 -5.43 13.36
N LEU A 285 19.76 -5.81 14.41
CA LEU A 285 19.29 -4.87 15.42
C LEU A 285 20.45 -4.14 16.09
N ASN A 286 21.50 -4.86 16.48
CA ASN A 286 22.69 -4.30 17.11
C ASN A 286 23.44 -3.34 16.17
N THR A 287 23.49 -3.66 14.88
CA THR A 287 24.07 -2.76 13.87
C THR A 287 23.26 -1.49 13.73
N LEU A 288 21.91 -1.59 13.72
CA LEU A 288 21.02 -0.44 13.56
C LEU A 288 20.97 0.48 14.77
N THR A 289 21.11 -0.10 15.98
CA THR A 289 20.92 0.65 17.24
C THR A 289 22.22 1.03 17.94
N GLY A 290 23.32 0.37 17.59
CA GLY A 290 24.59 0.49 18.33
C GLY A 290 24.60 -0.18 19.71
N GLN A 291 23.51 -0.89 20.08
CA GLN A 291 23.34 -1.59 21.33
C GLN A 291 23.89 -3.04 21.25
N GLN A 292 23.92 -3.74 22.41
CA GLN A 292 24.36 -5.13 22.52
C GLN A 292 23.21 -6.03 22.99
N PHE A 293 22.11 -6.06 22.20
CA PHE A 293 21.02 -6.98 22.48
C PHE A 293 21.43 -8.42 22.23
N ARG A 294 20.90 -9.32 23.04
CA ARG A 294 21.12 -10.76 22.99
C ARG A 294 19.86 -11.51 23.42
N LEU A 295 19.86 -12.82 23.34
CA LEU A 295 18.91 -13.65 24.06
C LEU A 295 19.23 -13.62 25.57
N PRO A 296 18.22 -13.79 26.46
CA PRO A 296 18.50 -14.05 27.87
C PRO A 296 19.18 -15.40 28.06
N SER A 297 20.02 -15.54 29.08
CA SER A 297 20.38 -16.85 29.57
C SER A 297 19.17 -17.55 30.18
N GLU A 298 19.20 -18.88 30.29
CA GLU A 298 18.15 -19.65 30.95
C GLU A 298 17.92 -19.18 32.40
N ALA A 299 19.04 -18.91 33.08
CA ALA A 299 19.00 -18.42 34.48
C ALA A 299 18.38 -17.03 34.59
N GLU A 300 18.75 -16.10 33.71
CA GLU A 300 18.13 -14.77 33.65
C GLU A 300 16.63 -14.86 33.38
N TRP A 301 16.26 -15.70 32.41
CA TRP A 301 14.85 -15.90 32.05
C TRP A 301 14.04 -16.45 33.22
N GLU A 302 14.51 -17.53 33.89
CA GLU A 302 13.77 -18.12 35.02
C GLU A 302 13.72 -17.19 36.23
N TYR A 303 14.83 -16.47 36.51
CA TYR A 303 14.87 -15.49 37.58
C TYR A 303 13.86 -14.36 37.35
N ALA A 304 13.81 -13.82 36.15
CA ALA A 304 12.84 -12.78 35.75
C ALA A 304 11.40 -13.31 35.77
N ALA A 305 11.12 -14.50 35.23
CA ALA A 305 9.81 -15.12 35.21
C ALA A 305 9.24 -15.35 36.63
N ARG A 306 10.10 -15.62 37.59
CA ARG A 306 9.72 -15.82 39.01
C ARG A 306 9.58 -14.52 39.79
N GLY A 307 9.81 -13.34 39.16
CA GLY A 307 9.67 -12.03 39.81
C GLY A 307 10.95 -11.51 40.48
N GLY A 308 12.12 -12.11 40.19
CA GLY A 308 13.42 -11.66 40.72
C GLY A 308 13.44 -11.56 42.26
N GLN A 309 13.96 -10.46 42.77
CA GLN A 309 13.97 -10.18 44.22
C GLN A 309 12.55 -9.95 44.83
N GLN A 310 11.53 -9.69 43.95
CA GLN A 310 10.12 -9.48 44.36
C GLN A 310 9.28 -10.76 44.28
N SER A 311 9.92 -11.92 44.03
CA SER A 311 9.26 -13.21 43.84
C SER A 311 8.31 -13.56 44.98
N LYS A 312 7.08 -13.93 44.65
CA LYS A 312 6.05 -14.44 45.58
C LYS A 312 5.93 -15.96 45.53
N GLY A 313 6.81 -16.64 44.76
CA GLY A 313 6.82 -18.09 44.67
C GLY A 313 5.63 -18.68 43.92
N TYR A 314 5.08 -17.97 42.96
CA TYR A 314 3.97 -18.46 42.12
C TYR A 314 4.41 -19.59 41.20
N LEU A 315 3.43 -20.40 40.79
CA LEU A 315 3.65 -21.52 39.85
C LEU A 315 3.90 -21.03 38.43
N TYR A 316 3.14 -20.03 38.03
CA TYR A 316 3.29 -19.31 36.76
C TYR A 316 3.87 -17.93 37.00
N SER A 317 4.32 -17.24 35.97
CA SER A 317 4.88 -15.92 36.11
C SER A 317 3.81 -14.91 36.52
N GLY A 318 3.79 -14.52 37.79
CA GLY A 318 2.88 -13.54 38.40
C GLY A 318 1.58 -14.11 39.00
N SER A 319 1.27 -15.41 38.90
CA SER A 319 0.05 -16.00 39.49
C SER A 319 0.16 -17.51 39.71
N ASN A 320 -0.67 -18.06 40.59
CA ASN A 320 -0.94 -19.50 40.66
C ASN A 320 -2.08 -19.93 39.72
N ASN A 321 -2.79 -19.00 39.11
CA ASN A 321 -3.82 -19.26 38.09
C ASN A 321 -3.31 -18.81 36.71
N LEU A 322 -3.14 -19.77 35.77
CA LEU A 322 -2.60 -19.50 34.44
C LEU A 322 -3.53 -18.59 33.61
N ASP A 323 -4.85 -18.67 33.80
CA ASP A 323 -5.80 -17.81 33.09
C ASP A 323 -5.56 -16.31 33.30
N ASP A 324 -4.99 -15.94 34.45
CA ASP A 324 -4.67 -14.53 34.76
C ASP A 324 -3.49 -13.99 33.93
N VAL A 325 -2.49 -14.83 33.65
CA VAL A 325 -1.15 -14.41 33.20
C VAL A 325 -0.71 -14.99 31.85
N GLY A 326 -1.47 -15.95 31.30
CA GLY A 326 -1.01 -16.67 30.11
C GLY A 326 -2.11 -17.03 29.11
N TRP A 327 -1.68 -17.14 27.85
CA TRP A 327 -2.46 -17.71 26.76
C TRP A 327 -1.99 -19.15 26.52
N PHE A 328 -2.90 -20.13 26.66
CA PHE A 328 -2.60 -21.55 26.62
C PHE A 328 -3.74 -22.31 25.90
N ASP A 329 -3.69 -23.62 25.81
CA ASP A 329 -4.61 -24.44 24.99
C ASP A 329 -6.11 -24.17 25.23
N LYS A 330 -6.51 -23.88 26.48
CA LYS A 330 -7.92 -23.69 26.83
C LYS A 330 -8.48 -22.29 26.52
N ASN A 331 -7.62 -21.27 26.46
CA ASN A 331 -8.08 -19.88 26.34
C ASN A 331 -7.54 -19.13 25.12
N SER A 332 -6.60 -19.74 24.38
CA SER A 332 -5.93 -19.09 23.24
C SER A 332 -6.72 -19.09 21.93
N GLY A 333 -7.75 -19.93 21.78
CA GLY A 333 -8.45 -20.13 20.50
C GLY A 333 -7.51 -20.62 19.39
N ALA A 334 -6.50 -21.43 19.74
CA ALA A 334 -5.52 -22.07 18.86
C ALA A 334 -4.65 -21.09 18.04
N LYS A 335 -4.29 -19.93 18.61
CA LYS A 335 -3.46 -18.91 17.99
C LYS A 335 -2.66 -18.09 19.01
N THR A 336 -1.69 -17.32 18.54
CA THR A 336 -1.00 -16.28 19.31
C THR A 336 -1.93 -15.08 19.56
N HIS A 337 -1.63 -14.32 20.61
CA HIS A 337 -2.38 -13.12 20.99
C HIS A 337 -1.44 -11.91 21.08
N PRO A 338 -1.96 -10.67 20.93
CA PRO A 338 -1.18 -9.48 21.15
C PRO A 338 -0.50 -9.50 22.52
N VAL A 339 0.75 -9.06 22.55
CA VAL A 339 1.53 -9.06 23.80
C VAL A 339 0.92 -8.13 24.85
N GLY A 340 1.11 -8.44 26.14
CA GLY A 340 0.69 -7.57 27.24
C GLY A 340 -0.80 -7.59 27.55
N GLN A 341 -1.60 -8.50 27.02
CA GLN A 341 -3.04 -8.56 27.28
C GLN A 341 -3.42 -9.27 28.60
N LYS A 342 -2.52 -10.07 29.14
CA LYS A 342 -2.69 -10.71 30.45
C LYS A 342 -2.02 -9.87 31.55
N LYS A 343 -2.18 -10.27 32.82
CA LYS A 343 -1.51 -9.58 33.93
C LYS A 343 0.01 -9.81 33.89
N PRO A 344 0.81 -8.80 34.19
CA PRO A 344 2.27 -8.96 34.31
C PRO A 344 2.65 -9.68 35.60
N ASN A 345 3.90 -10.11 35.69
CA ASN A 345 4.48 -10.56 36.96
C ASN A 345 4.92 -9.36 37.82
N GLU A 346 5.56 -9.65 38.96
CA GLU A 346 6.00 -8.66 39.96
C GLU A 346 7.01 -7.65 39.41
N LEU A 347 7.73 -7.96 38.33
CA LEU A 347 8.67 -7.07 37.64
C LEU A 347 8.02 -6.27 36.49
N GLY A 348 6.73 -6.47 36.24
CA GLY A 348 6.05 -5.84 35.10
C GLY A 348 6.27 -6.56 33.76
N LEU A 349 6.74 -7.80 33.76
CA LEU A 349 6.97 -8.61 32.56
C LEU A 349 5.72 -9.38 32.19
N PHE A 350 5.39 -9.39 30.90
CA PHE A 350 4.20 -10.01 30.35
C PHE A 350 4.55 -11.30 29.58
N ASP A 351 3.58 -12.19 29.45
CA ASP A 351 3.60 -13.38 28.60
C ASP A 351 4.76 -14.37 28.91
N MET A 352 5.32 -14.32 30.11
CA MET A 352 6.38 -15.27 30.55
C MET A 352 5.82 -16.66 30.85
N SER A 353 4.49 -16.86 30.73
CA SER A 353 3.79 -18.15 30.84
C SER A 353 2.76 -18.24 29.73
N GLY A 354 3.03 -19.04 28.69
CA GLY A 354 2.15 -19.21 27.51
C GLY A 354 2.46 -18.23 26.37
N ASN A 355 1.51 -17.96 25.51
CA ASN A 355 1.60 -17.26 24.24
C ASN A 355 2.56 -17.99 23.27
N VAL A 356 3.88 -17.78 23.34
CA VAL A 356 4.86 -18.57 22.60
C VAL A 356 6.00 -19.01 23.49
N TRP A 357 6.61 -20.16 23.19
CA TRP A 357 7.90 -20.54 23.74
C TRP A 357 8.96 -19.50 23.38
N GLU A 358 9.92 -19.28 24.26
CA GLU A 358 10.96 -18.29 24.09
C GLU A 358 12.32 -18.93 23.98
N TRP A 359 13.03 -18.65 22.88
CA TRP A 359 14.44 -19.04 22.74
C TRP A 359 15.32 -18.38 23.82
N CYS A 360 16.22 -19.16 24.39
CA CYS A 360 17.32 -18.70 25.25
C CYS A 360 18.67 -18.90 24.53
N GLU A 361 19.73 -18.32 25.09
CA GLU A 361 21.07 -18.43 24.53
C GLU A 361 21.72 -19.82 24.78
N ASP A 362 21.23 -20.51 25.79
CA ASP A 362 21.77 -21.77 26.31
C ASP A 362 21.63 -22.93 25.34
N ASP A 363 22.61 -23.82 25.36
CA ASP A 363 22.53 -25.16 24.79
C ASP A 363 21.59 -26.03 25.63
N TRP A 364 21.01 -27.06 25.01
CA TRP A 364 20.13 -27.99 25.75
C TRP A 364 20.92 -29.01 26.56
N HIS A 365 20.63 -29.07 27.88
CA HIS A 365 21.12 -30.10 28.80
C HIS A 365 19.93 -30.82 29.44
N SER A 366 20.02 -32.15 29.54
CA SER A 366 18.93 -33.01 30.02
C SER A 366 18.58 -32.82 31.52
N ASN A 367 19.46 -32.18 32.29
CA ASN A 367 19.30 -31.84 33.70
C ASN A 367 20.23 -30.66 34.05
N TYR A 368 20.32 -30.30 35.34
CA TYR A 368 21.17 -29.21 35.83
C TYR A 368 22.49 -29.68 36.48
N ASP A 369 22.88 -30.95 36.27
CA ASP A 369 24.21 -31.42 36.78
C ASP A 369 25.33 -30.71 36.02
N GLY A 370 26.16 -29.94 36.76
CA GLY A 370 27.22 -29.14 36.19
C GLY A 370 26.80 -27.76 35.63
N ALA A 371 25.59 -27.35 35.83
CA ALA A 371 25.07 -26.03 35.35
C ALA A 371 25.87 -24.86 35.99
N PRO A 372 26.11 -23.75 35.23
CA PRO A 372 26.71 -22.55 35.78
C PRO A 372 25.89 -21.95 36.93
N THR A 373 26.57 -21.45 37.94
CA THR A 373 25.96 -20.83 39.14
C THR A 373 26.08 -19.30 39.16
N ASP A 374 26.64 -18.72 38.11
CA ASP A 374 26.89 -17.28 37.96
C ASP A 374 25.96 -16.55 37.01
N GLY A 375 24.86 -17.22 36.58
CA GLY A 375 23.80 -16.65 35.75
C GLY A 375 24.16 -16.52 34.26
N ARG A 376 25.37 -16.89 33.83
CA ARG A 376 25.72 -16.90 32.41
C ARG A 376 24.98 -17.99 31.66
N ALA A 377 24.84 -17.83 30.35
CA ALA A 377 24.34 -18.88 29.47
C ALA A 377 25.22 -20.15 29.55
N TRP A 378 24.58 -21.32 29.65
CA TRP A 378 25.27 -22.61 29.66
C TRP A 378 25.50 -23.05 28.20
N VAL A 379 26.75 -22.78 27.77
CA VAL A 379 27.18 -23.01 26.39
C VAL A 379 28.38 -23.93 26.43
N ASP A 380 28.32 -25.04 25.71
CA ASP A 380 29.42 -26.02 25.60
C ASP A 380 30.49 -25.55 24.60
N ASN A 381 31.69 -26.01 24.72
CA ASN A 381 32.78 -25.73 23.76
C ASN A 381 32.42 -26.24 22.35
N ASP A 382 31.80 -27.42 22.27
CA ASP A 382 31.23 -27.99 21.05
C ASP A 382 29.71 -27.87 21.14
N ARG A 383 29.17 -26.72 20.70
CA ARG A 383 27.75 -26.45 20.79
C ARG A 383 26.94 -27.48 20.01
N GLY A 384 26.10 -28.22 20.73
CA GLY A 384 25.12 -29.16 20.15
C GLY A 384 24.13 -28.49 19.21
N THR A 385 23.29 -29.29 18.59
CA THR A 385 22.27 -28.81 17.64
C THR A 385 21.03 -28.25 18.30
N ASP A 386 20.78 -28.54 19.57
CA ASP A 386 19.56 -28.16 20.27
C ASP A 386 19.79 -26.94 21.16
N ARG A 387 18.83 -26.02 21.10
CA ARG A 387 18.80 -24.81 21.93
C ARG A 387 17.61 -24.86 22.91
N LEU A 388 17.83 -24.23 24.03
CA LEU A 388 16.86 -24.15 25.10
C LEU A 388 15.71 -23.18 24.75
N ARG A 389 14.50 -23.51 25.18
CA ARG A 389 13.32 -22.64 25.17
C ARG A 389 12.54 -22.73 26.46
N ARG A 390 11.83 -21.63 26.83
CA ARG A 390 11.15 -21.47 28.10
C ARG A 390 9.73 -20.94 27.90
N GLY A 391 8.87 -21.03 28.94
CA GLY A 391 7.61 -20.32 29.08
C GLY A 391 6.33 -21.06 28.64
N GLY A 392 6.44 -22.06 27.80
CA GLY A 392 5.24 -22.70 27.22
C GLY A 392 4.63 -21.89 26.07
N SER A 393 3.46 -22.27 25.57
CA SER A 393 2.85 -21.61 24.43
C SER A 393 1.33 -21.74 24.38
N TRP A 394 0.72 -21.04 23.45
CA TRP A 394 -0.73 -20.97 23.22
C TRP A 394 -1.41 -22.33 23.02
N HIS A 395 -0.70 -23.37 22.64
CA HIS A 395 -1.29 -24.72 22.43
C HIS A 395 -0.79 -25.75 23.45
N ARG A 396 -0.18 -25.31 24.54
CA ARG A 396 0.29 -26.15 25.62
C ARG A 396 -0.69 -26.14 26.79
N ASP A 397 -0.80 -27.28 27.47
CA ASP A 397 -1.54 -27.42 28.71
C ASP A 397 -0.84 -26.72 29.89
N PRO A 398 -1.54 -26.46 31.00
CA PRO A 398 -0.98 -25.71 32.12
C PRO A 398 0.35 -26.21 32.68
N PRO A 399 0.61 -27.55 32.87
CA PRO A 399 1.90 -28.05 33.32
C PRO A 399 3.10 -27.57 32.46
N HIS A 400 2.86 -27.31 31.17
CA HIS A 400 3.88 -26.85 30.22
C HIS A 400 4.07 -25.32 30.17
N CYS A 401 3.32 -24.56 31.00
CA CYS A 401 3.43 -23.09 31.07
C CYS A 401 4.00 -22.63 32.43
N ARG A 402 4.47 -23.54 33.29
CA ARG A 402 5.11 -23.20 34.57
C ARG A 402 6.37 -22.37 34.37
N ALA A 403 6.67 -21.45 35.31
CA ALA A 403 7.88 -20.62 35.25
C ALA A 403 9.18 -21.42 35.18
N ILE A 404 9.18 -22.69 35.63
CA ILE A 404 10.35 -23.57 35.65
C ILE A 404 10.44 -24.51 34.47
N ILE A 405 9.42 -24.52 33.59
CA ILE A 405 9.38 -25.50 32.48
C ILE A 405 10.53 -25.29 31.50
N ARG A 406 11.12 -26.39 31.09
CA ARG A 406 12.19 -26.44 30.11
C ARG A 406 11.74 -27.17 28.85
N GLY A 407 12.24 -26.75 27.71
CA GLY A 407 12.08 -27.45 26.45
C GLY A 407 13.26 -27.17 25.53
N SER A 408 13.40 -27.98 24.48
CA SER A 408 14.43 -27.76 23.46
C SER A 408 13.88 -27.92 22.05
N ASN A 409 14.61 -27.38 21.11
CA ASN A 409 14.43 -27.66 19.69
C ASN A 409 15.78 -27.48 18.96
N ALA A 410 15.91 -28.14 17.82
CA ALA A 410 17.04 -27.93 16.95
C ALA A 410 17.09 -26.45 16.50
N LEU A 411 18.30 -25.89 16.48
CA LEU A 411 18.62 -24.49 16.22
C LEU A 411 18.15 -23.97 14.84
N THR A 412 17.84 -24.88 13.90
CA THR A 412 17.32 -24.58 12.55
C THR A 412 15.82 -24.72 12.43
N ASN A 413 15.14 -25.29 13.44
CA ASN A 413 13.71 -25.57 13.36
C ASN A 413 12.87 -24.31 13.62
N ARG A 414 11.79 -24.20 12.85
CA ARG A 414 10.79 -23.13 12.96
C ARG A 414 9.46 -23.71 13.38
N TYR A 415 8.83 -23.13 14.40
CA TYR A 415 7.52 -23.57 14.89
C TYR A 415 6.61 -22.37 15.12
N LYS A 416 5.33 -22.53 14.80
CA LYS A 416 4.27 -21.50 14.95
C LYS A 416 3.95 -21.12 16.40
N ASP A 417 4.66 -21.66 17.34
CA ASP A 417 4.53 -21.43 18.78
C ASP A 417 5.84 -21.10 19.47
N VAL A 418 6.89 -20.74 18.71
CA VAL A 418 8.22 -20.40 19.24
C VAL A 418 8.64 -19.01 18.71
N GLY A 419 8.89 -18.11 19.64
CA GLY A 419 9.42 -16.77 19.45
C GLY A 419 10.56 -16.48 20.41
N PHE A 420 10.71 -15.23 20.85
CA PHE A 420 11.79 -14.83 21.77
C PHE A 420 11.51 -13.45 22.39
N ARG A 421 12.27 -13.12 23.41
CA ARG A 421 12.41 -11.76 23.94
C ARG A 421 13.87 -11.34 23.99
N LEU A 422 14.10 -10.02 24.06
CA LEU A 422 15.44 -9.44 24.14
C LEU A 422 15.95 -9.40 25.57
N ALA A 423 17.29 -9.43 25.69
CA ALA A 423 18.01 -9.05 26.91
C ALA A 423 19.22 -8.21 26.53
N HIS A 424 19.77 -7.46 27.48
CA HIS A 424 21.13 -6.90 27.41
C HIS A 424 21.68 -6.71 28.82
N SER A 425 23.02 -6.65 28.95
CA SER A 425 23.67 -6.46 30.23
C SER A 425 23.38 -5.04 30.78
N ALA A 426 23.14 -4.91 32.07
CA ALA A 426 23.31 -3.64 32.75
C ALA A 426 24.81 -3.42 32.99
N GLU A 427 25.34 -2.31 32.52
CA GLU A 427 26.75 -1.95 32.76
C GLU A 427 27.08 -1.84 34.24
#